data_c1b91c6baa6f347d08ed42b183cb9efb
#
_entry.id   c1b91c6baa6f347d08ed42b183cb9efb
#
_cell.length_a   1.000
_cell.length_b   1.000
_cell.length_c   1.000
_cell.angle_alpha   90.00
_cell.angle_beta   90.00
_cell.angle_gamma   90.00
#
_symmetry.space_group_name_H-M   'P 1'
#
loop_
_entity.id
_entity.type
_entity.pdbx_description
1 polymer ?
#
loop_
_entity_poly.entity_id
_entity_poly.type
_entity_poly.pdbx_seq_one_letter_code
_entity_poly.pdbx_strand_id
1 'polypeptide(L)'
;SKLSIAYYFKPNSGPGPSRNFGFERARGEYFVVFDSDCVIPETYFTAVENFMLTEKVDAWGGPDRGRDDFTPLQRAMGYTMASVLTTGGIRGGKKRGFQPRSFNMGISRAVYNQTNGFSFDRYAEDIELSVRMRKHGFNVALISDAFVYHKRRTTLHDFFKQVSNFGKGRVLV
;
A
#
# COMPACT_ATOMS: atom_id res chain seq x y z
N SER A 1 -19.74 -16.00 -3.22
CA SER A 1 -18.68 -16.80 -3.89
C SER A 1 -17.62 -17.18 -2.86
N LYS A 2 -17.13 -18.43 -2.90
CA LYS A 2 -16.01 -18.84 -2.05
C LYS A 2 -14.71 -18.28 -2.64
N LEU A 3 -13.91 -17.60 -1.80
CA LEU A 3 -12.57 -17.18 -2.17
C LEU A 3 -11.69 -18.42 -2.42
N SER A 4 -10.97 -18.43 -3.55
CA SER A 4 -9.93 -19.41 -3.81
C SER A 4 -8.65 -18.95 -3.13
N ILE A 5 -8.16 -19.72 -2.16
CA ILE A 5 -6.97 -19.38 -1.39
C ILE A 5 -5.85 -20.35 -1.77
N ALA A 6 -4.70 -19.80 -2.18
CA ALA A 6 -3.48 -20.56 -2.38
C ALA A 6 -2.41 -20.07 -1.38
N TYR A 7 -1.81 -20.99 -0.66
CA TYR A 7 -0.73 -20.72 0.29
C TYR A 7 0.62 -21.10 -0.31
N TYR A 8 1.58 -20.17 -0.22
CA TYR A 8 2.94 -20.40 -0.68
C TYR A 8 3.94 -20.04 0.42
N PHE A 9 4.86 -20.93 0.69
CA PHE A 9 5.97 -20.70 1.60
C PHE A 9 7.24 -20.35 0.83
N LYS A 10 8.02 -19.42 1.35
CA LYS A 10 9.39 -19.12 0.90
C LYS A 10 10.23 -18.62 2.10
N PRO A 11 11.56 -18.80 2.08
CA PRO A 11 12.45 -18.17 3.05
C PRO A 11 12.30 -16.64 3.05
N ASN A 12 12.51 -16.03 4.22
CA ASN A 12 12.42 -14.57 4.34
C ASN A 12 13.52 -13.87 3.51
N SER A 13 13.10 -13.07 2.55
CA SER A 13 13.97 -12.24 1.70
C SER A 13 13.53 -10.77 1.66
N GLY A 14 12.69 -10.36 2.59
CA GLY A 14 12.11 -9.02 2.64
C GLY A 14 10.74 -8.92 1.97
N PRO A 15 10.04 -7.77 2.18
CA PRO A 15 8.68 -7.57 1.65
C PRO A 15 8.63 -7.44 0.13
N GLY A 16 9.56 -6.74 -0.51
CA GLY A 16 9.60 -6.58 -1.97
C GLY A 16 9.65 -7.91 -2.71
N PRO A 17 10.70 -8.74 -2.49
CA PRO A 17 10.80 -10.06 -3.12
C PRO A 17 9.66 -11.00 -2.77
N SER A 18 9.04 -10.85 -1.58
CA SER A 18 7.89 -11.69 -1.21
C SER A 18 6.64 -11.33 -2.00
N ARG A 19 6.41 -10.04 -2.27
CA ARG A 19 5.30 -9.57 -3.10
C ARG A 19 5.51 -9.96 -4.57
N ASN A 20 6.74 -9.82 -5.09
CA ASN A 20 7.07 -10.26 -6.45
C ASN A 20 6.82 -11.75 -6.63
N PHE A 21 7.22 -12.57 -5.66
CA PHE A 21 6.94 -14.00 -5.66
C PHE A 21 5.44 -14.32 -5.74
N GLY A 22 4.59 -13.50 -5.11
CA GLY A 22 3.13 -13.58 -5.24
C GLY A 22 2.64 -13.17 -6.63
N PHE A 23 3.16 -12.08 -7.18
CA PHE A 23 2.79 -11.57 -8.51
C PHE A 23 3.10 -12.57 -9.63
N GLU A 24 4.24 -13.25 -9.56
CA GLU A 24 4.62 -14.29 -10.52
C GLU A 24 3.61 -15.45 -10.60
N ARG A 25 2.91 -15.72 -9.49
CA ARG A 25 1.94 -16.83 -9.36
C ARG A 25 0.50 -16.40 -9.54
N ALA A 26 0.23 -15.13 -9.43
CA ALA A 26 -1.11 -14.59 -9.61
C ALA A 26 -1.50 -14.57 -11.10
N ARG A 27 -2.80 -14.79 -11.39
CA ARG A 27 -3.33 -14.89 -12.76
C ARG A 27 -4.25 -13.73 -13.15
N GLY A 28 -4.61 -12.85 -12.20
CA GLY A 28 -5.51 -11.72 -12.42
C GLY A 28 -4.94 -10.65 -13.34
N GLU A 29 -5.78 -9.80 -13.86
CA GLU A 29 -5.39 -8.59 -14.60
C GLU A 29 -4.83 -7.51 -13.70
N TYR A 30 -5.26 -7.52 -12.43
CA TYR A 30 -4.77 -6.65 -11.37
C TYR A 30 -4.27 -7.47 -10.19
N PHE A 31 -3.23 -6.98 -9.57
CA PHE A 31 -2.67 -7.49 -8.32
C PHE A 31 -2.96 -6.50 -7.21
N VAL A 32 -3.55 -6.97 -6.12
CA VAL A 32 -3.80 -6.13 -4.95
C VAL A 32 -2.98 -6.65 -3.79
N VAL A 33 -2.21 -5.77 -3.17
CA VAL A 33 -1.34 -6.07 -2.03
C VAL A 33 -1.93 -5.46 -0.77
N PHE A 34 -2.00 -6.28 0.28
CA PHE A 34 -2.32 -5.84 1.63
C PHE A 34 -1.25 -6.36 2.59
N ASP A 35 -0.94 -5.58 3.62
CA ASP A 35 -0.12 -6.07 4.72
C ASP A 35 -0.97 -6.95 5.66
N SER A 36 -0.34 -7.91 6.31
CA SER A 36 -1.04 -8.89 7.17
C SER A 36 -1.68 -8.29 8.43
N ASP A 37 -1.36 -7.05 8.77
CA ASP A 37 -1.93 -6.27 9.86
C ASP A 37 -3.02 -5.29 9.39
N CYS A 38 -3.51 -5.45 8.15
CA CYS A 38 -4.64 -4.71 7.60
C CYS A 38 -5.94 -5.51 7.72
N VAL A 39 -7.04 -4.82 8.05
CA VAL A 39 -8.40 -5.34 7.91
C VAL A 39 -9.06 -4.62 6.74
N ILE A 40 -9.53 -5.41 5.79
CA ILE A 40 -10.10 -4.93 4.53
C ILE A 40 -11.62 -4.81 4.71
N PRO A 41 -12.22 -3.62 4.54
CA PRO A 41 -13.68 -3.45 4.56
C PRO A 41 -14.37 -4.26 3.44
N GLU A 42 -15.57 -4.75 3.69
CA GLU A 42 -16.37 -5.47 2.68
C GLU A 42 -16.65 -4.61 1.44
N THR A 43 -16.70 -3.30 1.61
CA THR A 43 -16.94 -2.32 0.54
C THR A 43 -15.70 -2.01 -0.31
N TYR A 44 -14.52 -2.53 0.05
CA TYR A 44 -13.27 -2.18 -0.61
C TYR A 44 -13.30 -2.41 -2.12
N PHE A 45 -13.62 -3.62 -2.55
CA PHE A 45 -13.62 -3.95 -3.97
C PHE A 45 -14.73 -3.25 -4.74
N THR A 46 -15.90 -3.05 -4.14
CA THR A 46 -16.97 -2.24 -4.74
C THR A 46 -16.53 -0.79 -4.98
N ALA A 47 -15.75 -0.21 -4.06
CA ALA A 47 -15.21 1.14 -4.25
C ALA A 47 -14.19 1.19 -5.40
N VAL A 48 -13.35 0.16 -5.53
CA VAL A 48 -12.38 0.04 -6.64
C VAL A 48 -13.13 -0.13 -7.97
N GLU A 49 -14.10 -1.03 -8.04
CA GLU A 49 -14.91 -1.27 -9.25
C GLU A 49 -15.63 -0.02 -9.71
N ASN A 50 -16.33 0.68 -8.80
CA ASN A 50 -17.03 1.92 -9.11
C ASN A 50 -16.08 3.00 -9.65
N PHE A 51 -14.88 3.11 -9.09
CA PHE A 51 -13.87 4.03 -9.59
C PHE A 51 -13.41 3.66 -11.00
N MET A 52 -13.15 2.38 -11.27
CA MET A 52 -12.71 1.89 -12.59
C MET A 52 -13.77 2.02 -13.68
N LEU A 53 -15.06 2.11 -13.32
CA LEU A 53 -16.13 2.40 -14.29
C LEU A 53 -16.07 3.84 -14.82
N THR A 54 -15.46 4.75 -14.07
CA THR A 54 -15.40 6.18 -14.42
C THR A 54 -14.04 6.64 -14.89
N GLU A 55 -12.97 6.00 -14.41
CA GLU A 55 -11.59 6.39 -14.68
C GLU A 55 -10.72 5.16 -15.00
N LYS A 56 -10.00 5.22 -16.12
CA LYS A 56 -8.99 4.21 -16.42
C LYS A 56 -7.79 4.41 -15.51
N VAL A 57 -7.40 3.38 -14.77
CA VAL A 57 -6.30 3.42 -13.81
C VAL A 57 -5.40 2.20 -13.98
N ASP A 58 -4.09 2.43 -13.92
CA ASP A 58 -3.07 1.37 -14.02
C ASP A 58 -2.61 0.91 -12.64
N ALA A 59 -2.62 1.82 -11.68
CA ALA A 59 -2.29 1.52 -10.29
C ALA A 59 -3.07 2.44 -9.33
N TRP A 60 -3.39 1.93 -8.15
CA TRP A 60 -4.08 2.71 -7.14
C TRP A 60 -3.58 2.39 -5.74
N GLY A 61 -3.97 3.23 -4.83
CA GLY A 61 -3.93 3.00 -3.39
C GLY A 61 -5.06 3.72 -2.71
N GLY A 62 -5.29 3.40 -1.47
CA GLY A 62 -6.27 4.06 -0.62
C GLY A 62 -5.69 4.46 0.72
N PRO A 63 -6.41 5.29 1.49
CA PRO A 63 -5.97 5.70 2.81
C PRO A 63 -6.00 4.54 3.81
N ASP A 64 -5.24 4.69 4.88
CA ASP A 64 -5.37 3.86 6.06
C ASP A 64 -6.17 4.60 7.13
N ARG A 65 -7.04 3.85 7.83
CA ARG A 65 -7.89 4.38 8.90
C ARG A 65 -7.66 3.60 10.20
N GLY A 66 -7.88 4.26 11.33
CA GLY A 66 -7.99 3.60 12.63
C GLY A 66 -9.38 2.99 12.79
N ARG A 67 -9.47 1.87 13.52
CA ARG A 67 -10.76 1.30 13.97
C ARG A 67 -11.05 1.74 15.40
N ASP A 68 -12.32 1.70 15.78
CA ASP A 68 -12.75 2.07 17.13
C ASP A 68 -12.22 1.11 18.21
N ASP A 69 -11.99 -0.16 17.83
CA ASP A 69 -11.41 -1.19 18.70
C ASP A 69 -9.88 -1.08 18.89
N PHE A 70 -9.22 -0.14 18.21
CA PHE A 70 -7.79 0.12 18.40
C PHE A 70 -7.55 0.92 19.68
N THR A 71 -6.43 0.65 20.35
CA THR A 71 -6.07 1.37 21.57
C THR A 71 -5.95 2.88 21.33
N PRO A 72 -6.15 3.73 22.35
CA PRO A 72 -5.94 5.17 22.23
C PRO A 72 -4.57 5.55 21.65
N LEU A 73 -3.52 4.82 22.04
CA LEU A 73 -2.17 5.00 21.53
C LEU A 73 -2.09 4.69 20.01
N GLN A 74 -2.67 3.60 19.57
CA GLN A 74 -2.70 3.24 18.14
C GLN A 74 -3.49 4.24 17.31
N ARG A 75 -4.61 4.76 17.85
CA ARG A 75 -5.38 5.83 17.18
C ARG A 75 -4.58 7.13 17.08
N ALA A 76 -3.88 7.53 18.15
CA ALA A 76 -2.99 8.70 18.13
C ALA A 76 -1.86 8.56 17.11
N MET A 77 -1.22 7.38 17.03
CA MET A 77 -0.22 7.09 16.00
C MET A 77 -0.82 7.18 14.58
N GLY A 78 -2.02 6.64 14.37
CA GLY A 78 -2.75 6.74 13.11
C GLY A 78 -3.01 8.18 12.70
N TYR A 79 -3.52 8.99 13.62
CA TYR A 79 -3.73 10.42 13.41
C TYR A 79 -2.43 11.15 13.05
N THR A 80 -1.37 10.90 13.81
CA THR A 80 -0.03 11.48 13.53
C THR A 80 0.44 11.12 12.13
N MET A 81 0.29 9.87 11.70
CA MET A 81 0.73 9.42 10.38
C MET A 81 -0.14 9.96 9.24
N ALA A 82 -1.40 10.30 9.47
CA ALA A 82 -2.30 10.92 8.49
C ALA A 82 -2.15 12.44 8.41
N SER A 83 -1.56 13.08 9.44
CA SER A 83 -1.44 14.53 9.53
C SER A 83 -0.57 15.11 8.43
N VAL A 84 -1.00 16.26 7.90
CA VAL A 84 -0.25 17.05 6.91
C VAL A 84 1.08 17.54 7.49
N LEU A 85 1.11 17.85 8.80
CA LEU A 85 2.30 18.36 9.49
C LEU A 85 3.43 17.30 9.58
N THR A 86 3.09 16.02 9.61
CA THR A 86 4.07 14.94 9.78
C THR A 86 4.46 14.25 8.47
N THR A 87 3.49 14.02 7.60
CA THR A 87 3.72 13.26 6.36
C THR A 87 3.41 14.04 5.08
N GLY A 88 3.13 15.35 5.19
CA GLY A 88 2.74 16.17 4.03
C GLY A 88 1.39 15.81 3.44
N GLY A 89 0.56 15.05 4.16
CA GLY A 89 -0.74 14.57 3.71
C GLY A 89 -0.69 13.42 2.69
N ILE A 90 0.47 12.83 2.44
CA ILE A 90 0.63 11.71 1.49
C ILE A 90 -0.21 10.50 1.92
N ARG A 91 -0.39 10.28 3.22
CA ARG A 91 -1.23 9.21 3.78
C ARG A 91 -2.68 9.64 4.04
N GLY A 92 -2.92 10.95 4.17
CA GLY A 92 -4.24 11.54 4.46
C GLY A 92 -5.10 11.84 3.24
N GLY A 93 -4.69 11.43 2.04
CA GLY A 93 -5.55 11.49 0.86
C GLY A 93 -5.43 12.72 -0.03
N LYS A 94 -4.27 13.34 -0.15
CA LYS A 94 -4.05 14.34 -1.21
C LYS A 94 -3.86 13.67 -2.57
N LYS A 95 -4.68 14.04 -3.55
CA LYS A 95 -4.62 13.49 -4.93
C LYS A 95 -3.33 13.86 -5.66
N ARG A 96 -2.84 15.09 -5.51
CA ARG A 96 -1.64 15.55 -6.23
C ARG A 96 -0.37 14.94 -5.61
N GLY A 97 0.37 14.23 -6.44
CA GLY A 97 1.61 13.58 -6.00
C GLY A 97 1.41 12.30 -5.18
N PHE A 98 0.19 11.73 -5.17
CA PHE A 98 -0.10 10.52 -4.43
C PHE A 98 0.83 9.36 -4.83
N GLN A 99 1.33 8.63 -3.85
CA GLN A 99 2.15 7.44 -4.01
C GLN A 99 1.48 6.28 -3.27
N PRO A 100 0.98 5.26 -3.97
CA PRO A 100 0.43 4.06 -3.35
C PRO A 100 1.42 3.45 -2.36
N ARG A 101 0.90 2.99 -1.25
CA ARG A 101 1.69 2.31 -0.22
C ARG A 101 1.39 0.82 -0.23
N SER A 102 2.39 0.01 -0.03
CA SER A 102 2.30 -1.44 -0.14
C SER A 102 1.32 -2.10 0.82
N PHE A 103 0.90 -1.42 1.89
CA PHE A 103 -0.17 -1.92 2.77
C PHE A 103 -1.57 -1.88 2.12
N ASN A 104 -1.76 -1.10 1.04
CA ASN A 104 -2.99 -0.95 0.28
C ASN A 104 -2.63 -0.44 -1.13
N MET A 105 -2.20 -1.35 -1.98
CA MET A 105 -1.74 -1.03 -3.34
C MET A 105 -2.33 -2.00 -4.35
N GLY A 106 -2.95 -1.46 -5.40
CA GLY A 106 -3.31 -2.21 -6.58
C GLY A 106 -2.45 -1.81 -7.76
N ILE A 107 -2.02 -2.76 -8.57
CA ILE A 107 -1.30 -2.54 -9.83
C ILE A 107 -1.84 -3.44 -10.93
N SER A 108 -1.88 -2.96 -12.16
CA SER A 108 -2.23 -3.78 -13.33
C SER A 108 -1.10 -4.74 -13.70
N ARG A 109 -1.44 -5.79 -14.41
CA ARG A 109 -0.45 -6.70 -15.00
C ARG A 109 0.51 -5.96 -15.94
N ALA A 110 0.03 -4.95 -16.67
CA ALA A 110 0.87 -4.12 -17.54
C ALA A 110 1.95 -3.38 -16.74
N VAL A 111 1.58 -2.80 -15.57
CA VAL A 111 2.55 -2.20 -14.64
C VAL A 111 3.59 -3.22 -14.20
N TYR A 112 3.15 -4.39 -13.75
CA TYR A 112 4.08 -5.45 -13.31
C TYR A 112 5.03 -5.87 -14.43
N ASN A 113 4.52 -6.13 -15.62
CA ASN A 113 5.34 -6.58 -16.77
C ASN A 113 6.40 -5.54 -17.16
N GLN A 114 6.09 -4.25 -17.05
CA GLN A 114 7.02 -3.18 -17.43
C GLN A 114 7.99 -2.80 -16.32
N THR A 115 7.61 -2.97 -15.06
CA THR A 115 8.43 -2.59 -13.91
C THR A 115 9.15 -3.77 -13.27
N ASN A 116 8.76 -5.01 -13.55
CA ASN A 116 9.16 -6.22 -12.82
C ASN A 116 8.84 -6.15 -11.30
N GLY A 117 7.83 -5.35 -10.92
CA GLY A 117 7.41 -5.20 -9.54
C GLY A 117 8.37 -4.40 -8.68
N PHE A 118 8.58 -4.83 -7.43
CA PHE A 118 9.41 -4.15 -6.45
C PHE A 118 10.90 -4.42 -6.69
N SER A 119 11.72 -3.36 -6.80
CA SER A 119 13.18 -3.47 -6.99
C SER A 119 13.93 -3.47 -5.66
N PHE A 120 13.36 -2.87 -4.61
CA PHE A 120 13.98 -2.81 -3.29
C PHE A 120 13.45 -3.92 -2.39
N ASP A 121 14.36 -4.49 -1.59
CA ASP A 121 14.02 -5.65 -0.77
C ASP A 121 13.18 -5.27 0.45
N ARG A 122 13.44 -4.11 1.09
CA ARG A 122 12.91 -3.84 2.42
C ARG A 122 12.42 -2.42 2.69
N TYR A 123 13.15 -1.38 2.32
CA TYR A 123 12.82 0.00 2.67
C TYR A 123 12.55 0.82 1.41
N ALA A 124 11.48 1.63 1.46
CA ALA A 124 11.04 2.50 0.37
C ALA A 124 10.72 1.77 -0.95
N GLU A 125 10.49 0.46 -0.91
CA GLU A 125 10.15 -0.35 -2.07
C GLU A 125 8.87 0.13 -2.76
N ASP A 126 7.91 0.60 -1.99
CA ASP A 126 6.65 1.17 -2.49
C ASP A 126 6.83 2.56 -3.11
N ILE A 127 7.72 3.39 -2.52
CA ILE A 127 8.03 4.72 -3.04
C ILE A 127 8.77 4.58 -4.37
N GLU A 128 9.79 3.73 -4.41
CA GLU A 128 10.61 3.46 -5.59
C GLU A 128 9.73 2.96 -6.75
N LEU A 129 8.88 1.96 -6.52
CA LEU A 129 7.93 1.46 -7.51
C LEU A 129 6.98 2.58 -7.98
N SER A 130 6.48 3.41 -7.06
CA SER A 130 5.60 4.54 -7.41
C SER A 130 6.29 5.57 -8.31
N VAL A 131 7.58 5.83 -8.09
CA VAL A 131 8.39 6.71 -8.95
C VAL A 131 8.55 6.09 -10.34
N ARG A 132 8.88 4.79 -10.44
CA ARG A 132 8.99 4.10 -11.73
C ARG A 132 7.69 4.07 -12.49
N MET A 133 6.57 3.76 -11.84
CA MET A 133 5.25 3.80 -12.49
C MET A 133 4.99 5.14 -13.17
N ARG A 134 5.27 6.25 -12.48
CA ARG A 134 5.11 7.60 -13.05
C ARG A 134 6.07 7.89 -14.19
N LYS A 135 7.35 7.48 -14.07
CA LYS A 135 8.33 7.63 -15.16
C LYS A 135 7.91 6.90 -16.43
N HIS A 136 7.20 5.79 -16.30
CA HIS A 136 6.63 5.03 -17.42
C HIS A 136 5.28 5.57 -17.91
N GLY A 137 4.76 6.66 -17.31
CA GLY A 137 3.52 7.29 -17.75
C GLY A 137 2.24 6.57 -17.31
N PHE A 138 2.32 5.64 -16.35
CA PHE A 138 1.15 4.95 -15.83
C PHE A 138 0.25 5.90 -15.02
N ASN A 139 -1.07 5.74 -15.19
CA ASN A 139 -2.05 6.47 -14.43
C ASN A 139 -2.18 5.89 -13.01
N VAL A 140 -1.72 6.65 -12.01
CA VAL A 140 -1.71 6.26 -10.60
C VAL A 140 -2.73 7.09 -9.84
N ALA A 141 -3.75 6.45 -9.27
CA ALA A 141 -4.86 7.12 -8.61
C ALA A 141 -4.91 6.87 -7.09
N LEU A 142 -5.45 7.86 -6.36
CA LEU A 142 -5.94 7.68 -5.00
C LEU A 142 -7.44 7.39 -5.05
N ILE A 143 -7.84 6.21 -4.57
CA ILE A 143 -9.24 5.84 -4.39
C ILE A 143 -9.59 6.01 -2.90
N SER A 144 -10.20 7.14 -2.54
CA SER A 144 -10.44 7.49 -1.13
C SER A 144 -11.36 6.52 -0.39
N ASP A 145 -12.25 5.84 -1.12
CA ASP A 145 -13.21 4.89 -0.55
C ASP A 145 -12.66 3.45 -0.50
N ALA A 146 -11.56 3.17 -1.19
CA ALA A 146 -10.80 1.92 -1.07
C ALA A 146 -9.78 2.00 0.08
N PHE A 147 -10.27 2.26 1.28
CA PHE A 147 -9.44 2.35 2.48
C PHE A 147 -9.26 0.99 3.16
N VAL A 148 -8.26 0.88 4.02
CA VAL A 148 -8.05 -0.26 4.92
C VAL A 148 -7.93 0.21 6.36
N TYR A 149 -8.29 -0.66 7.31
CA TYR A 149 -7.94 -0.43 8.71
C TYR A 149 -6.58 -1.02 8.98
N HIS A 150 -5.60 -0.17 9.27
CA HIS A 150 -4.22 -0.58 9.47
C HIS A 150 -3.84 -0.51 10.96
N LYS A 151 -3.58 -1.65 11.56
CA LYS A 151 -3.22 -1.76 12.97
C LYS A 151 -1.81 -1.22 13.19
N ARG A 152 -1.73 -0.16 13.99
CA ARG A 152 -0.45 0.47 14.33
C ARG A 152 0.32 -0.31 15.38
N ARG A 153 1.59 0.04 15.56
CA ARG A 153 2.45 -0.51 16.61
C ARG A 153 1.79 -0.31 18.00
N THR A 154 2.09 -1.22 18.92
CA THR A 154 1.50 -1.21 20.27
C THR A 154 2.32 -0.40 21.27
N THR A 155 3.58 -0.08 20.95
CA THR A 155 4.49 0.69 21.80
C THR A 155 5.04 1.93 21.08
N LEU A 156 5.33 3.00 21.83
CA LEU A 156 6.00 4.19 21.29
C LEU A 156 7.41 3.89 20.77
N HIS A 157 8.11 2.96 21.40
CA HIS A 157 9.45 2.54 20.98
C HIS A 157 9.43 1.95 19.55
N ASP A 158 8.52 1.01 19.31
CA ASP A 158 8.39 0.38 17.98
C ASP A 158 7.91 1.37 16.94
N PHE A 159 7.04 2.30 17.33
CA PHE A 159 6.59 3.37 16.44
C PHE A 159 7.74 4.30 16.06
N PHE A 160 8.56 4.73 17.02
CA PHE A 160 9.75 5.54 16.79
C PHE A 160 10.72 4.84 15.82
N LYS A 161 11.00 3.55 16.06
CA LYS A 161 11.85 2.73 15.18
C LYS A 161 11.28 2.66 13.76
N GLN A 162 9.97 2.51 13.63
CA GLN A 162 9.28 2.49 12.33
C GLN A 162 9.44 3.83 11.58
N VAL A 163 9.18 4.95 12.25
CA VAL A 163 9.28 6.29 11.65
C VAL A 163 10.72 6.62 11.27
N SER A 164 11.70 6.24 12.10
CA SER A 164 13.14 6.38 11.79
C SER A 164 13.51 5.60 10.52
N ASN A 165 13.00 4.38 10.36
CA ASN A 165 13.23 3.59 9.14
C ASN A 165 12.58 4.22 7.90
N PHE A 166 11.43 4.87 8.03
CA PHE A 166 10.82 5.63 6.93
C PHE A 166 11.69 6.82 6.50
N GLY A 167 12.29 7.52 7.47
CA GLY A 167 13.24 8.60 7.18
C GLY A 167 14.45 8.10 6.39
N LYS A 168 15.07 7.00 6.85
CA LYS A 168 16.21 6.37 6.15
C LYS A 168 15.84 5.92 4.72
N GLY A 169 14.67 5.31 4.55
CA GLY A 169 14.21 4.85 3.24
C GLY A 169 14.03 5.99 2.23
N ARG A 170 13.65 7.18 2.68
CA ARG A 170 13.46 8.35 1.79
C ARG A 170 14.76 8.90 1.19
N VAL A 171 15.90 8.62 1.82
CA VAL A 171 17.22 9.04 1.30
C VAL A 171 17.69 8.12 0.16
N LEU A 172 17.06 6.94 0.00
CA LEU A 172 17.43 5.95 -1.02
C LEU A 172 16.71 6.15 -2.37
N VAL A 173 15.69 7.02 -2.44
CA VAL A 173 14.83 7.27 -3.60
C VAL A 173 14.88 8.75 -3.98
#